data_48d902ae04411d1f7929b5607e498d54
#
_entry.id   48d902ae04411d1f7929b5607e498d54
#
_cell.length_a   1.000
_cell.length_b   1.000
_cell.length_c   1.000
_cell.angle_alpha   90.00
_cell.angle_beta   90.00
_cell.angle_gamma   90.00
#
_symmetry.space_group_name_H-M   'P 1'
#
loop_
_entity.id
_entity.type
_entity.pdbx_description
1 polymer ?
#
loop_
_entity_poly.entity_id
_entity_poly.type
_entity_poly.pdbx_seq_one_letter_code
_entity_poly.pdbx_strand_id
1 'polypeptide(L)'
;FARTDGDRVTRLDRWEPDLNSAEPDRITDITSPAAIGRTYGRLVLGDALAAGDRRRLTEWMLGTVTSANRFRTGLPPTWTVADKTGGGWYGANNDAGVAWTPDGAPVVLVVQLTKPDREAAYDNELIVETAKLLAQTLG
;
A
#
# COMPACT_ATOMS: atom_id res chain seq x y z
N PHE A 1 11.17 -6.43 12.46
CA PHE A 1 10.40 -5.17 12.52
C PHE A 1 8.91 -5.42 12.69
N ALA A 2 8.19 -6.05 11.72
CA ALA A 2 6.73 -6.22 11.79
C ALA A 2 6.27 -6.80 13.15
N ARG A 3 6.91 -7.85 13.64
CA ARG A 3 6.58 -8.49 14.93
C ARG A 3 6.81 -7.57 16.13
N THR A 4 7.89 -6.79 16.15
CA THR A 4 8.16 -5.82 17.23
C THR A 4 7.17 -4.65 17.20
N ASP A 5 6.62 -4.35 16.03
CA ASP A 5 5.57 -3.35 15.82
C ASP A 5 4.15 -3.89 16.05
N GLY A 6 4.01 -5.13 16.52
CA GLY A 6 2.73 -5.75 16.86
C GLY A 6 2.00 -6.37 15.67
N ASP A 7 2.56 -6.37 14.49
CA ASP A 7 2.00 -7.05 13.32
C ASP A 7 2.34 -8.56 13.37
N ARG A 8 1.31 -9.37 13.62
CA ARG A 8 1.42 -10.82 13.69
C ARG A 8 1.05 -11.54 12.38
N VAL A 9 0.60 -10.79 11.39
CA VAL A 9 0.12 -11.31 10.10
C VAL A 9 1.22 -11.27 9.05
N THR A 10 1.86 -10.09 8.87
CA THR A 10 2.87 -9.88 7.84
C THR A 10 4.06 -10.80 8.02
N ARG A 11 4.44 -11.46 6.93
CA ARG A 11 5.62 -12.32 6.83
C ARG A 11 6.42 -11.97 5.60
N LEU A 12 7.75 -12.00 5.74
CA LEU A 12 8.73 -11.97 4.67
C LEU A 12 9.62 -13.20 4.86
N ASP A 13 9.43 -14.21 4.04
CA ASP A 13 10.06 -15.53 4.20
C ASP A 13 11.12 -15.80 3.12
N ARG A 14 11.01 -15.13 1.97
CA ARG A 14 11.89 -15.35 0.80
C ARG A 14 12.56 -14.05 0.36
N TRP A 15 13.55 -14.18 -0.50
CA TRP A 15 14.25 -13.08 -1.15
C TRP A 15 13.67 -12.77 -2.53
N GLU A 16 14.04 -11.61 -3.08
CA GLU A 16 13.77 -11.29 -4.47
C GLU A 16 14.50 -12.27 -5.40
N PRO A 17 13.88 -12.75 -6.51
CA PRO A 17 12.53 -12.39 -6.97
C PRO A 17 11.42 -13.32 -6.44
N ASP A 18 11.74 -14.36 -5.66
CA ASP A 18 10.82 -15.44 -5.28
C ASP A 18 9.63 -14.96 -4.44
N LEU A 19 9.82 -13.88 -3.66
CA LEU A 19 8.74 -13.30 -2.86
C LEU A 19 7.59 -12.74 -3.71
N ASN A 20 7.84 -12.44 -5.00
CA ASN A 20 6.84 -11.90 -5.92
C ASN A 20 6.01 -12.98 -6.63
N SER A 21 6.19 -14.25 -6.29
CA SER A 21 5.48 -15.36 -6.95
C SER A 21 3.96 -15.34 -6.68
N ALA A 22 3.53 -14.78 -5.55
CA ALA A 22 2.15 -14.45 -5.20
C ALA A 22 1.14 -15.60 -5.41
N GLU A 23 1.57 -16.87 -5.26
CA GLU A 23 0.70 -18.03 -5.49
C GLU A 23 -0.49 -18.00 -4.54
N PRO A 24 -1.72 -18.21 -5.06
CA PRO A 24 -2.89 -18.40 -4.21
C PRO A 24 -2.67 -19.54 -3.20
N ASP A 25 -3.26 -19.40 -2.03
CA ASP A 25 -3.20 -20.38 -0.94
C ASP A 25 -1.83 -20.60 -0.28
N ARG A 26 -0.78 -19.92 -0.77
CA ARG A 26 0.53 -19.93 -0.12
C ARG A 26 0.53 -18.98 1.07
N ILE A 27 1.12 -19.42 2.19
CA ILE A 27 1.19 -18.65 3.44
C ILE A 27 2.56 -17.97 3.67
N THR A 28 3.43 -17.95 2.66
CA THR A 28 4.73 -17.25 2.70
C THR A 28 4.63 -15.88 2.04
N ASP A 29 5.37 -14.89 2.54
CA ASP A 29 5.43 -13.52 2.01
C ASP A 29 4.05 -12.85 1.92
N ILE A 30 3.26 -13.03 2.96
CA ILE A 30 1.88 -12.54 3.04
C ILE A 30 1.74 -11.35 3.98
N THR A 31 0.70 -10.59 3.72
CA THR A 31 0.14 -9.61 4.65
C THR A 31 -1.39 -9.57 4.48
N SER A 32 -2.04 -8.67 5.19
CA SER A 32 -3.45 -8.31 4.93
C SER A 32 -3.58 -6.80 4.83
N PRO A 33 -4.62 -6.26 4.15
CA PRO A 33 -4.85 -4.82 4.08
C PRO A 33 -4.85 -4.17 5.46
N ALA A 34 -5.49 -4.79 6.44
CA ALA A 34 -5.55 -4.28 7.81
C ALA A 34 -4.18 -4.29 8.51
N ALA A 35 -3.35 -5.32 8.28
CA ALA A 35 -2.04 -5.43 8.91
C ALA A 35 -1.07 -4.40 8.34
N ILE A 36 -0.92 -4.37 7.02
CA ILE A 36 -0.01 -3.42 6.37
C ILE A 36 -0.48 -1.97 6.54
N GLY A 37 -1.79 -1.71 6.54
CA GLY A 37 -2.34 -0.39 6.81
C GLY A 37 -1.99 0.12 8.19
N ARG A 38 -2.11 -0.70 9.23
CA ARG A 38 -1.64 -0.34 10.58
C ARG A 38 -0.14 -0.03 10.60
N THR A 39 0.66 -0.82 9.90
CA THR A 39 2.11 -0.60 9.79
C THR A 39 2.41 0.76 9.15
N TYR A 40 1.78 1.11 8.02
CA TYR A 40 1.94 2.44 7.41
C TYR A 40 1.47 3.57 8.34
N GLY A 41 0.33 3.41 8.99
CA GLY A 41 -0.15 4.36 9.97
C GLY A 41 0.87 4.63 11.08
N ARG A 42 1.48 3.59 11.64
CA ARG A 42 2.50 3.72 12.69
C ARG A 42 3.82 4.30 12.20
N LEU A 43 4.24 3.96 10.99
CA LEU A 43 5.48 4.47 10.39
C LEU A 43 5.38 5.95 9.98
N VAL A 44 4.24 6.36 9.42
CA VAL A 44 4.06 7.68 8.80
C VAL A 44 3.41 8.68 9.76
N LEU A 45 2.43 8.24 10.55
CA LEU A 45 1.65 9.09 11.45
C LEU A 45 2.01 8.92 12.92
N GLY A 46 2.48 7.73 13.31
CA GLY A 46 2.78 7.38 14.69
C GLY A 46 4.23 7.62 15.08
N ASP A 47 4.67 6.85 16.07
CA ASP A 47 5.95 6.96 16.76
C ASP A 47 6.88 5.74 16.54
N ALA A 48 6.55 4.86 15.59
CA ALA A 48 7.37 3.67 15.29
C ALA A 48 8.77 4.02 14.74
N LEU A 49 8.96 5.25 14.25
CA LEU A 49 10.24 5.79 13.80
C LEU A 49 10.57 7.09 14.51
N ALA A 50 11.86 7.37 14.68
CA ALA A 50 12.31 8.70 15.08
C ALA A 50 11.84 9.77 14.07
N ALA A 51 11.60 10.99 14.51
CA ALA A 51 11.00 12.04 13.70
C ALA A 51 11.75 12.30 12.36
N GLY A 52 13.10 12.20 12.38
CA GLY A 52 13.93 12.37 11.19
C GLY A 52 13.72 11.25 10.16
N ASP A 53 13.66 10.01 10.62
CA ASP A 53 13.48 8.84 9.75
C ASP A 53 12.05 8.76 9.21
N ARG A 54 11.06 9.12 10.04
CA ARG A 54 9.66 9.25 9.62
C ARG A 54 9.51 10.26 8.48
N ARG A 55 10.11 11.46 8.60
CA ARG A 55 10.10 12.47 7.52
C ARG A 55 10.73 11.92 6.25
N ARG A 56 11.92 11.32 6.35
CA ARG A 56 12.63 10.74 5.20
C ARG A 56 11.80 9.66 4.50
N LEU A 57 11.20 8.75 5.27
CA LEU A 57 10.31 7.72 4.69
C LEU A 57 9.12 8.36 3.97
N THR A 58 8.46 9.32 4.61
CA THR A 58 7.32 10.03 4.02
C THR A 58 7.71 10.76 2.74
N GLU A 59 8.86 11.43 2.70
CA GLU A 59 9.39 12.08 1.50
C GLU A 59 9.64 11.08 0.36
N TRP A 60 10.21 9.91 0.64
CA TRP A 60 10.38 8.85 -0.35
C TRP A 60 9.04 8.35 -0.90
N MET A 61 8.06 8.16 -0.03
CA MET A 61 6.72 7.73 -0.42
C MET A 61 5.97 8.80 -1.23
N LEU A 62 6.12 10.08 -0.89
CA LEU A 62 5.61 11.22 -1.68
C LEU A 62 6.23 11.25 -3.09
N GLY A 63 7.49 10.86 -3.22
CA GLY A 63 8.21 10.75 -4.48
C GLY A 63 7.93 9.50 -5.30
N THR A 64 7.02 8.62 -4.90
CA THR A 64 6.65 7.40 -5.65
C THR A 64 6.18 7.75 -7.05
N VAL A 65 6.78 7.10 -8.06
CA VAL A 65 6.41 7.30 -9.48
C VAL A 65 5.58 6.14 -10.05
N THR A 66 5.53 5.02 -9.34
CA THR A 66 4.88 3.78 -9.80
C THR A 66 3.38 3.73 -9.56
N SER A 67 2.82 4.67 -8.80
CA SER A 67 1.38 4.77 -8.51
C SER A 67 0.64 5.77 -9.41
N ALA A 68 1.29 6.30 -10.42
CA ALA A 68 0.69 7.29 -11.34
C ALA A 68 -0.60 6.80 -12.01
N ASN A 69 -0.77 5.49 -12.17
CA ASN A 69 -1.96 4.86 -12.72
C ASN A 69 -2.75 4.04 -11.66
N ARG A 70 -2.64 4.40 -10.38
CA ARG A 70 -3.34 3.76 -9.24
C ARG A 70 -3.91 4.85 -8.33
N PHE A 71 -3.53 4.91 -7.05
CA PHE A 71 -4.07 5.89 -6.10
C PHE A 71 -4.00 7.33 -6.60
N ARG A 72 -2.88 7.75 -7.21
CA ARG A 72 -2.68 9.12 -7.66
C ARG A 72 -3.61 9.54 -8.80
N THR A 73 -4.15 8.60 -9.58
CA THR A 73 -5.19 8.88 -10.58
C THR A 73 -6.58 8.85 -9.97
N GLY A 74 -6.81 7.99 -8.97
CA GLY A 74 -8.13 7.81 -8.35
C GLY A 74 -8.48 8.86 -7.30
N LEU A 75 -7.49 9.32 -6.53
CA LEU A 75 -7.71 10.34 -5.51
C LEU A 75 -7.77 11.75 -6.11
N PRO A 76 -8.51 12.68 -5.49
CA PRO A 76 -8.54 14.07 -5.92
C PRO A 76 -7.13 14.68 -5.97
N PRO A 77 -6.82 15.53 -6.97
CA PRO A 77 -5.48 16.13 -7.11
C PRO A 77 -5.15 17.12 -5.97
N THR A 78 -6.13 17.47 -5.17
CA THR A 78 -5.96 18.29 -3.96
C THR A 78 -5.47 17.50 -2.74
N TRP A 79 -5.48 16.16 -2.81
CA TRP A 79 -4.95 15.31 -1.77
C TRP A 79 -3.44 15.10 -1.92
N THR A 80 -2.73 15.06 -0.82
CA THR A 80 -1.31 14.68 -0.80
C THR A 80 -1.21 13.19 -0.56
N VAL A 81 -0.47 12.45 -1.40
CA VAL A 81 -0.41 10.98 -1.37
C VAL A 81 1.02 10.49 -1.17
N ALA A 82 1.27 9.80 -0.07
CA ALA A 82 2.51 9.09 0.23
C ALA A 82 2.24 7.59 0.21
N ASP A 83 2.63 6.92 -0.86
CA ASP A 83 2.27 5.53 -1.14
C ASP A 83 3.43 4.68 -1.62
N LYS A 84 3.23 3.37 -1.61
CA LYS A 84 4.15 2.38 -2.18
C LYS A 84 3.34 1.28 -2.88
N THR A 85 3.66 1.07 -4.13
CA THR A 85 3.06 0.00 -4.93
C THR A 85 3.81 -1.32 -4.77
N GLY A 86 3.11 -2.42 -5.06
CA GLY A 86 3.68 -3.76 -5.20
C GLY A 86 3.05 -4.49 -6.37
N GLY A 87 3.73 -5.52 -6.87
CA GLY A 87 3.22 -6.36 -7.94
C GLY A 87 3.89 -7.74 -7.95
N GLY A 88 3.24 -8.70 -8.58
CA GLY A 88 3.73 -10.08 -8.68
C GLY A 88 2.95 -10.89 -9.73
N TRP A 89 3.19 -12.19 -9.78
CA TRP A 89 2.38 -13.11 -10.57
C TRP A 89 0.93 -13.13 -10.10
N TYR A 90 0.06 -13.82 -10.79
CA TYR A 90 -1.38 -13.92 -10.51
C TYR A 90 -2.08 -12.56 -10.49
N GLY A 91 -1.60 -11.61 -11.31
CA GLY A 91 -2.12 -10.25 -11.31
C GLY A 91 -2.06 -9.57 -9.95
N ALA A 92 -1.20 -10.03 -9.03
CA ALA A 92 -1.01 -9.41 -7.73
C ALA A 92 -0.61 -7.95 -7.93
N ASN A 93 -1.48 -7.05 -7.50
CA ASN A 93 -1.38 -5.64 -7.77
C ASN A 93 -1.83 -4.85 -6.54
N ASN A 94 -0.90 -4.15 -5.92
CA ASN A 94 -1.11 -3.56 -4.62
C ASN A 94 -0.75 -2.07 -4.64
N ASP A 95 -1.48 -1.29 -3.85
CA ASP A 95 -1.10 0.07 -3.50
C ASP A 95 -1.47 0.33 -2.04
N ALA A 96 -0.55 0.91 -1.28
CA ALA A 96 -0.71 1.12 0.15
C ALA A 96 0.03 2.38 0.61
N GLY A 97 -0.58 3.15 1.51
CA GLY A 97 0.05 4.35 2.03
C GLY A 97 -0.87 5.22 2.86
N VAL A 98 -0.49 6.47 2.96
CA VAL A 98 -1.23 7.52 3.67
C VAL A 98 -1.53 8.65 2.69
N ALA A 99 -2.78 9.09 2.66
CA ALA A 99 -3.19 10.29 1.96
C ALA A 99 -3.67 11.34 2.98
N TRP A 100 -3.47 12.61 2.65
CA TRP A 100 -4.00 13.73 3.44
C TRP A 100 -5.02 14.49 2.60
N THR A 101 -6.19 14.70 3.16
CA THR A 101 -7.24 15.57 2.61
C THR A 101 -6.79 17.03 2.59
N PRO A 102 -7.48 17.94 1.88
CA PRO A 102 -7.11 19.36 1.82
C PRO A 102 -7.08 20.07 3.19
N ASP A 103 -7.88 19.62 4.15
CA ASP A 103 -7.89 20.10 5.54
C ASP A 103 -6.80 19.45 6.41
N GLY A 104 -5.99 18.55 5.84
CA GLY A 104 -4.87 17.89 6.51
C GLY A 104 -5.24 16.62 7.28
N ALA A 105 -6.47 16.13 7.18
CA ALA A 105 -6.87 14.88 7.83
C ALA A 105 -6.17 13.67 7.16
N PRO A 106 -5.47 12.82 7.91
CA PRO A 106 -4.80 11.66 7.33
C PRO A 106 -5.77 10.48 7.14
N VAL A 107 -5.65 9.83 6.01
CA VAL A 107 -6.36 8.59 5.67
C VAL A 107 -5.36 7.51 5.29
N VAL A 108 -5.42 6.35 5.94
CA VAL A 108 -4.61 5.19 5.56
C VAL A 108 -5.39 4.37 4.53
N LEU A 109 -4.79 4.19 3.35
CA LEU A 109 -5.40 3.48 2.24
C LEU A 109 -4.58 2.24 1.89
N VAL A 110 -5.27 1.12 1.67
CA VAL A 110 -4.65 -0.13 1.20
C VAL A 110 -5.60 -0.83 0.24
N VAL A 111 -5.10 -1.12 -0.95
CA VAL A 111 -5.76 -2.01 -1.92
C VAL A 111 -4.81 -3.12 -2.29
N GLN A 112 -5.28 -4.35 -2.17
CA GLN A 112 -4.54 -5.55 -2.56
C GLN A 112 -5.42 -6.40 -3.46
N LEU A 113 -4.92 -6.73 -4.65
CA LEU A 113 -5.61 -7.52 -5.67
C LEU A 113 -4.80 -8.76 -6.00
N THR A 114 -5.52 -9.83 -6.33
CA THR A 114 -4.96 -11.05 -6.92
C THR A 114 -5.98 -11.69 -7.85
N LYS A 115 -5.53 -12.53 -8.78
CA LYS A 115 -6.35 -13.25 -9.77
C LYS A 115 -5.97 -14.74 -9.77
N PRO A 116 -6.84 -15.62 -10.26
CA PRO A 116 -6.56 -17.06 -10.26
C PRO A 116 -5.53 -17.49 -11.31
N ASP A 117 -5.37 -16.75 -12.41
CA ASP A 117 -4.43 -17.08 -13.49
C ASP A 117 -3.05 -16.50 -13.18
N ARG A 118 -2.01 -17.32 -13.28
CA ARG A 118 -0.62 -16.94 -13.01
C ARG A 118 -0.15 -15.77 -13.89
N GLU A 119 -0.53 -15.78 -15.16
CA GLU A 119 -0.11 -14.76 -16.15
C GLU A 119 -1.12 -13.60 -16.26
N ALA A 120 -2.07 -13.50 -15.34
CA ALA A 120 -3.07 -12.45 -15.35
C ALA A 120 -2.43 -11.05 -15.30
N ALA A 121 -2.92 -10.15 -16.15
CA ALA A 121 -2.51 -8.75 -16.15
C ALA A 121 -2.98 -8.02 -14.87
N TYR A 122 -2.24 -6.99 -14.48
CA TYR A 122 -2.64 -6.08 -13.41
C TYR A 122 -3.95 -5.36 -13.73
N ASP A 123 -4.73 -5.08 -12.70
CA ASP A 123 -5.97 -4.33 -12.78
C ASP A 123 -5.81 -2.98 -12.07
N ASN A 124 -5.09 -2.06 -12.72
CA ASN A 124 -4.88 -0.73 -12.17
C ASN A 124 -6.19 0.07 -12.10
N GLU A 125 -7.10 -0.17 -13.04
CA GLU A 125 -8.39 0.53 -13.10
C GLU A 125 -9.23 0.24 -11.85
N LEU A 126 -9.25 -1.01 -11.39
CA LEU A 126 -9.96 -1.37 -10.16
C LEU A 126 -9.39 -0.63 -8.93
N ILE A 127 -8.07 -0.41 -8.86
CA ILE A 127 -7.45 0.39 -7.80
C ILE A 127 -7.89 1.86 -7.93
N VAL A 128 -7.89 2.41 -9.14
CA VAL A 128 -8.33 3.79 -9.40
C VAL A 128 -9.78 4.00 -8.99
N GLU A 129 -10.69 3.12 -9.40
CA GLU A 129 -12.12 3.22 -9.07
C GLU A 129 -12.36 3.05 -7.56
N THR A 130 -11.63 2.15 -6.92
CA THR A 130 -11.66 2.00 -5.45
C THR A 130 -11.22 3.29 -4.75
N ALA A 131 -10.15 3.92 -5.22
CA ALA A 131 -9.66 5.18 -4.65
C ALA A 131 -10.67 6.33 -4.83
N LYS A 132 -11.32 6.41 -6.00
CA LYS A 132 -12.40 7.39 -6.25
C LYS A 132 -13.57 7.23 -5.29
N LEU A 133 -14.02 5.97 -5.10
CA LEU A 133 -15.11 5.66 -4.17
C LEU A 133 -14.76 6.04 -2.72
N LEU A 134 -13.55 5.72 -2.29
CA LEU A 134 -13.07 6.08 -0.95
C LEU A 134 -13.00 7.59 -0.78
N ALA A 135 -12.50 8.33 -1.77
CA ALA A 135 -12.44 9.79 -1.71
C ALA A 135 -13.84 10.43 -1.62
N GLN A 136 -14.83 9.89 -2.32
CA GLN A 136 -16.22 10.36 -2.23
C GLN A 136 -16.86 10.14 -0.86
N THR A 137 -16.35 9.17 -0.09
CA THR A 137 -16.90 8.79 1.21
C THR A 137 -16.19 9.51 2.36
N LEU A 138 -14.94 9.89 2.17
CA LEU A 138 -14.03 10.38 3.21
C LEU A 138 -13.64 11.85 3.02
N GLY A 139 -13.98 12.45 1.88
CA GLY A 139 -13.65 13.84 1.52
C GLY A 139 -14.76 14.83 1.73
#